data_27045ddaaeb5c02fbe7b17c9c46fade7
#
_entry.id   27045ddaaeb5c02fbe7b17c9c46fade7
#
_cell.length_a   1.000
_cell.length_b   1.000
_cell.length_c   1.000
_cell.angle_alpha   90.00
_cell.angle_beta   90.00
_cell.angle_gamma   90.00
#
_symmetry.space_group_name_H-M   'P 1'
#
loop_
_entity.id
_entity.type
_entity.pdbx_description
1 polymer ?
#
loop_
_entity_poly.entity_id
_entity_poly.type
_entity_poly.pdbx_seq_one_letter_code
_entity_poly.pdbx_strand_id
1 'polypeptide(L)'
;MSAEAVPPPPDGRAEYAGVLRFYHLAKHQEWQVDDVPWGAIPFIPEGKGSPERQARRRDIWRSVIMQQLQADVFACEMASQLLAAAPDPEARLYYSTMVQDESRHTEAWLRLIGQVGWEGERDPYLDQLAHMFLEADLLEEKVFLMQVFFERLIIPRFRLIALGSRGTILEDICNRLAIDDGIHHGSGMAYERVLLEHADRGTKNQLIDAANRMLPEF
;
A
#
# COMPACT_ATOMS: atom_id res chain seq x y z
N MET A 1 -12.88 -21.72 -1.81
CA MET A 1 -13.14 -21.51 -0.37
C MET A 1 -14.14 -20.37 -0.27
N SER A 2 -15.34 -20.64 0.28
CA SER A 2 -16.35 -19.60 0.50
C SER A 2 -15.84 -18.68 1.60
N ALA A 3 -15.69 -17.40 1.29
CA ALA A 3 -15.39 -16.39 2.31
C ALA A 3 -16.54 -16.39 3.33
N GLU A 4 -16.29 -16.89 4.53
CA GLU A 4 -17.21 -16.69 5.64
C GLU A 4 -17.39 -15.20 5.86
N ALA A 5 -18.65 -14.76 5.91
CA ALA A 5 -18.96 -13.37 6.17
C ALA A 5 -18.44 -13.00 7.58
N VAL A 6 -17.48 -12.07 7.64
CA VAL A 6 -17.01 -11.52 8.92
C VAL A 6 -18.22 -10.88 9.62
N PRO A 7 -18.58 -11.31 10.85
CA PRO A 7 -19.70 -10.71 11.56
C PRO A 7 -19.46 -9.22 11.81
N PRO A 8 -20.50 -8.39 11.82
CA PRO A 8 -20.37 -6.99 12.14
C PRO A 8 -19.81 -6.82 13.57
N PRO A 9 -18.95 -5.82 13.80
CA PRO A 9 -18.40 -5.57 15.12
C PRO A 9 -19.51 -5.20 16.13
N PRO A 10 -19.39 -5.65 17.38
CA PRO A 10 -20.51 -5.56 18.31
C PRO A 10 -20.91 -4.15 18.73
N ASP A 11 -20.08 -3.11 18.69
CA ASP A 11 -20.37 -1.82 19.34
C ASP A 11 -19.81 -0.55 18.64
N GLY A 12 -19.56 -0.59 17.33
CA GLY A 12 -19.16 0.63 16.60
C GLY A 12 -20.35 1.46 16.15
N ARG A 13 -20.14 2.78 15.98
CA ARG A 13 -21.13 3.65 15.35
C ARG A 13 -21.49 3.12 13.96
N ALA A 14 -22.78 3.07 13.61
CA ALA A 14 -23.27 2.44 12.39
C ALA A 14 -22.61 3.00 11.10
N GLU A 15 -22.29 4.30 11.09
CA GLU A 15 -21.60 4.98 9.97
C GLU A 15 -20.18 4.46 9.73
N TYR A 16 -19.50 3.96 10.79
CA TYR A 16 -18.13 3.40 10.72
C TYR A 16 -18.10 1.88 10.53
N ALA A 17 -19.24 1.22 10.37
CA ALA A 17 -19.30 -0.23 10.20
C ALA A 17 -18.42 -0.72 9.03
N GLY A 18 -18.31 0.08 7.96
CA GLY A 18 -17.42 -0.20 6.83
C GLY A 18 -15.95 -0.21 7.23
N VAL A 19 -15.51 0.80 7.99
CA VAL A 19 -14.11 0.93 8.47
C VAL A 19 -13.77 -0.23 9.41
N LEU A 20 -14.63 -0.51 10.38
CA LEU A 20 -14.43 -1.62 11.32
C LEU A 20 -14.40 -2.99 10.64
N ARG A 21 -15.21 -3.20 9.60
CA ARG A 21 -15.13 -4.41 8.77
C ARG A 21 -13.72 -4.60 8.20
N PHE A 22 -13.11 -3.55 7.67
CA PHE A 22 -11.76 -3.62 7.12
C PHE A 22 -10.70 -3.81 8.20
N TYR A 23 -10.87 -3.20 9.39
CA TYR A 23 -10.03 -3.49 10.54
C TYR A 23 -10.01 -4.98 10.89
N HIS A 24 -11.18 -5.62 10.97
CA HIS A 24 -11.25 -7.05 11.26
C HIS A 24 -10.70 -7.90 10.11
N LEU A 25 -10.89 -7.46 8.86
CA LEU A 25 -10.35 -8.14 7.69
C LEU A 25 -8.81 -8.08 7.68
N ALA A 26 -8.22 -6.92 7.96
CA ALA A 26 -6.76 -6.76 8.06
C ALA A 26 -6.17 -7.70 9.11
N LYS A 27 -6.76 -7.74 10.31
CA LYS A 27 -6.33 -8.69 11.37
C LYS A 27 -6.47 -10.15 10.98
N HIS A 28 -7.47 -10.50 10.19
CA HIS A 28 -7.68 -11.88 9.75
C HIS A 28 -6.72 -12.29 8.64
N GLN A 29 -6.31 -11.34 7.80
CA GLN A 29 -5.36 -11.54 6.69
C GLN A 29 -3.90 -11.33 7.10
N GLU A 30 -3.64 -11.03 8.37
CA GLU A 30 -2.29 -10.81 8.88
C GLU A 30 -1.37 -11.99 8.53
N TRP A 31 -0.19 -11.66 8.00
CA TRP A 31 0.87 -12.62 7.69
C TRP A 31 2.18 -12.13 8.31
N GLN A 32 3.17 -13.00 8.41
CA GLN A 32 4.49 -12.64 8.90
C GLN A 32 5.50 -12.71 7.75
N VAL A 33 6.55 -11.89 7.79
CA VAL A 33 7.60 -11.94 6.76
C VAL A 33 8.26 -13.32 6.69
N ASP A 34 8.28 -14.05 7.81
CA ASP A 34 8.77 -15.43 7.87
C ASP A 34 7.84 -16.46 7.17
N ASP A 35 6.59 -16.12 6.87
CA ASP A 35 5.68 -16.98 6.09
C ASP A 35 6.02 -16.99 4.58
N VAL A 36 6.86 -16.07 4.12
CA VAL A 36 7.40 -16.05 2.75
C VAL A 36 8.40 -17.21 2.62
N PRO A 37 8.38 -18.00 1.53
CA PRO A 37 9.20 -19.22 1.41
C PRO A 37 10.68 -18.93 1.11
N TRP A 38 11.34 -18.16 2.00
CA TRP A 38 12.73 -17.75 1.87
C TRP A 38 13.68 -18.94 1.68
N GLY A 39 14.48 -18.90 0.61
CA GLY A 39 15.46 -19.95 0.30
C GLY A 39 14.87 -21.24 -0.31
N ALA A 40 13.55 -21.38 -0.39
CA ALA A 40 12.90 -22.54 -1.01
C ALA A 40 12.72 -22.40 -2.53
N ILE A 41 12.62 -21.16 -3.01
CA ILE A 41 12.47 -20.83 -4.44
C ILE A 41 13.38 -19.64 -4.77
N PRO A 42 13.65 -19.36 -6.08
CA PRO A 42 14.45 -18.20 -6.48
C PRO A 42 13.90 -16.87 -5.95
N PHE A 43 14.76 -15.91 -5.63
CA PHE A 43 14.33 -14.60 -5.13
C PHE A 43 13.65 -13.76 -6.21
N ILE A 44 14.21 -13.80 -7.42
CA ILE A 44 13.74 -13.05 -8.60
C ILE A 44 13.83 -13.94 -9.84
N PRO A 45 13.15 -13.59 -10.95
CA PRO A 45 13.21 -14.38 -12.17
C PRO A 45 14.63 -14.44 -12.73
N GLU A 46 15.13 -15.64 -12.97
CA GLU A 46 16.36 -15.85 -13.72
C GLU A 46 16.16 -15.53 -15.19
N GLY A 47 17.04 -14.73 -15.75
CA GLY A 47 16.98 -14.34 -17.15
C GLY A 47 17.55 -15.43 -18.07
N LYS A 48 16.84 -15.72 -19.17
CA LYS A 48 17.38 -16.47 -20.31
C LYS A 48 17.97 -15.50 -21.34
N GLY A 49 19.05 -15.90 -22.04
CA GLY A 49 19.63 -15.11 -23.10
C GLY A 49 21.10 -14.73 -22.87
N SER A 50 21.61 -13.76 -23.63
CA SER A 50 23.00 -13.32 -23.49
C SER A 50 23.28 -12.67 -22.13
N PRO A 51 24.53 -12.61 -21.68
CA PRO A 51 24.91 -11.94 -20.42
C PRO A 51 24.41 -10.51 -20.34
N GLU A 52 24.42 -9.75 -21.44
CA GLU A 52 23.95 -8.37 -21.50
C GLU A 52 22.43 -8.27 -21.26
N ARG A 53 21.65 -9.19 -21.85
CA ARG A 53 20.19 -9.26 -21.62
C ARG A 53 19.87 -9.64 -20.18
N GLN A 54 20.63 -10.53 -19.59
CA GLN A 54 20.47 -10.92 -18.19
C GLN A 54 20.80 -9.75 -17.26
N ALA A 55 21.90 -9.02 -17.53
CA ALA A 55 22.29 -7.84 -16.76
C ALA A 55 21.20 -6.76 -16.81
N ARG A 56 20.72 -6.40 -18.01
CA ARG A 56 19.63 -5.43 -18.18
C ARG A 56 18.34 -5.84 -17.43
N ARG A 57 18.01 -7.11 -17.44
CA ARG A 57 16.83 -7.61 -16.72
C ARG A 57 17.01 -7.47 -15.21
N ARG A 58 18.20 -7.80 -14.67
CA ARG A 58 18.51 -7.59 -13.25
C ARG A 58 18.42 -6.11 -12.87
N ASP A 59 18.89 -5.21 -13.71
CA ASP A 59 18.79 -3.76 -13.47
C ASP A 59 17.34 -3.29 -13.42
N ILE A 60 16.48 -3.81 -14.30
CA ILE A 60 15.04 -3.51 -14.28
C ILE A 60 14.42 -3.99 -12.96
N TRP A 61 14.67 -5.24 -12.54
CA TRP A 61 14.14 -5.76 -11.29
C TRP A 61 14.66 -5.00 -10.08
N ARG A 62 15.95 -4.65 -10.08
CA ARG A 62 16.55 -3.80 -9.04
C ARG A 62 15.82 -2.47 -8.93
N SER A 63 15.63 -1.76 -10.04
CA SER A 63 14.93 -0.48 -10.07
C SER A 63 13.48 -0.62 -9.55
N VAL A 64 12.75 -1.63 -10.03
CA VAL A 64 11.37 -1.89 -9.59
C VAL A 64 11.30 -2.13 -8.09
N ILE A 65 12.14 -3.01 -7.53
CA ILE A 65 12.15 -3.37 -6.12
C ILE A 65 12.55 -2.19 -5.23
N MET A 66 13.55 -1.41 -5.66
CA MET A 66 13.96 -0.20 -4.92
C MET A 66 12.86 0.86 -4.88
N GLN A 67 12.13 1.05 -5.99
CA GLN A 67 10.96 1.94 -6.02
C GLN A 67 9.85 1.45 -5.08
N GLN A 68 9.61 0.13 -4.99
CA GLN A 68 8.60 -0.41 -4.06
C GLN A 68 9.02 -0.18 -2.60
N LEU A 69 10.27 -0.47 -2.24
CA LEU A 69 10.77 -0.15 -0.90
C LEU A 69 10.55 1.33 -0.56
N GLN A 70 10.90 2.23 -1.48
CA GLN A 70 10.72 3.67 -1.25
C GLN A 70 9.25 4.05 -1.09
N ALA A 71 8.36 3.44 -1.88
CA ALA A 71 6.92 3.66 -1.81
C ALA A 71 6.32 3.18 -0.48
N ASP A 72 6.71 2.00 0.01
CA ASP A 72 6.16 1.44 1.24
C ASP A 72 6.73 2.14 2.51
N VAL A 73 7.99 2.62 2.47
CA VAL A 73 8.51 3.52 3.51
C VAL A 73 7.68 4.80 3.60
N PHE A 74 7.35 5.41 2.48
CA PHE A 74 6.46 6.56 2.40
C PHE A 74 5.05 6.22 2.88
N ALA A 75 4.49 5.08 2.46
CA ALA A 75 3.15 4.64 2.84
C ALA A 75 3.04 4.43 4.37
N CYS A 76 4.07 3.87 5.00
CA CYS A 76 4.15 3.73 6.45
C CYS A 76 4.13 5.09 7.18
N GLU A 77 4.86 6.09 6.67
CA GLU A 77 4.83 7.46 7.20
C GLU A 77 3.44 8.08 7.06
N MET A 78 2.81 7.94 5.89
CA MET A 78 1.47 8.45 5.62
C MET A 78 0.40 7.77 6.49
N ALA A 79 0.44 6.44 6.65
CA ALA A 79 -0.43 5.70 7.55
C ALA A 79 -0.30 6.18 9.00
N SER A 80 0.92 6.51 9.44
CA SER A 80 1.19 7.07 10.76
C SER A 80 0.58 8.47 10.93
N GLN A 81 0.62 9.32 9.91
CA GLN A 81 -0.04 10.62 9.93
C GLN A 81 -1.56 10.47 9.95
N LEU A 82 -2.12 9.54 9.18
CA LEU A 82 -3.57 9.22 9.20
C LEU A 82 -4.02 8.73 10.57
N LEU A 83 -3.24 7.85 11.21
CA LEU A 83 -3.49 7.39 12.58
C LEU A 83 -3.51 8.56 13.59
N ALA A 84 -2.57 9.49 13.46
CA ALA A 84 -2.49 10.65 14.34
C ALA A 84 -3.61 11.66 14.10
N ALA A 85 -3.97 11.89 12.83
CA ALA A 85 -4.96 12.88 12.43
C ALA A 85 -6.42 12.42 12.62
N ALA A 86 -6.71 11.12 12.50
CA ALA A 86 -8.07 10.60 12.61
C ALA A 86 -8.68 10.91 13.99
N PRO A 87 -9.81 11.63 14.07
CA PRO A 87 -10.48 11.93 15.35
C PRO A 87 -11.25 10.71 15.89
N ASP A 88 -11.64 9.79 15.02
CA ASP A 88 -12.56 8.70 15.29
C ASP A 88 -11.84 7.45 15.81
N PRO A 89 -12.28 6.88 16.95
CA PRO A 89 -11.66 5.67 17.50
C PRO A 89 -11.68 4.49 16.51
N GLU A 90 -12.75 4.34 15.73
CA GLU A 90 -12.90 3.28 14.74
C GLU A 90 -11.87 3.42 13.61
N ALA A 91 -11.64 4.65 13.13
CA ALA A 91 -10.60 4.93 12.13
C ALA A 91 -9.20 4.71 12.70
N ARG A 92 -8.94 5.10 13.95
CA ARG A 92 -7.65 4.85 14.62
C ARG A 92 -7.35 3.37 14.78
N LEU A 93 -8.35 2.55 15.11
CA LEU A 93 -8.18 1.09 15.17
C LEU A 93 -7.73 0.57 13.81
N TYR A 94 -8.37 1.01 12.72
CA TYR A 94 -7.99 0.61 11.38
C TYR A 94 -6.58 1.10 11.01
N TYR A 95 -6.27 2.37 11.20
CA TYR A 95 -4.94 2.91 10.85
C TYR A 95 -3.80 2.28 11.64
N SER A 96 -4.06 1.77 12.85
CA SER A 96 -3.05 1.01 13.59
C SER A 96 -2.66 -0.30 12.88
N THR A 97 -3.61 -0.97 12.22
CA THR A 97 -3.31 -2.15 11.40
C THR A 97 -2.60 -1.75 10.10
N MET A 98 -3.03 -0.66 9.47
CA MET A 98 -2.37 -0.16 8.25
C MET A 98 -0.89 0.18 8.49
N VAL A 99 -0.55 0.88 9.59
CA VAL A 99 0.85 1.14 9.96
C VAL A 99 1.63 -0.16 10.13
N GLN A 100 1.04 -1.18 10.74
CA GLN A 100 1.66 -2.50 10.89
C GLN A 100 1.87 -3.19 9.55
N ASP A 101 0.88 -3.12 8.65
CA ASP A 101 0.96 -3.70 7.31
C ASP A 101 2.08 -3.05 6.50
N GLU A 102 2.15 -1.72 6.45
CA GLU A 102 3.19 -0.97 5.72
C GLU A 102 4.60 -1.20 6.28
N SER A 103 4.70 -1.39 7.62
CA SER A 103 5.96 -1.77 8.25
C SER A 103 6.42 -3.17 7.80
N ARG A 104 5.49 -4.11 7.69
CA ARG A 104 5.72 -5.48 7.22
C ARG A 104 6.10 -5.51 5.75
N HIS A 105 5.44 -4.68 4.90
CA HIS A 105 5.82 -4.51 3.49
C HIS A 105 7.26 -4.03 3.37
N THR A 106 7.61 -2.99 4.12
CA THR A 106 8.99 -2.46 4.19
C THR A 106 9.98 -3.54 4.61
N GLU A 107 9.68 -4.32 5.65
CA GLU A 107 10.52 -5.43 6.12
C GLU A 107 10.73 -6.49 5.03
N ALA A 108 9.67 -6.88 4.32
CA ALA A 108 9.75 -7.86 3.23
C ALA A 108 10.69 -7.39 2.11
N TRP A 109 10.60 -6.11 1.71
CA TRP A 109 11.51 -5.52 0.71
C TRP A 109 12.95 -5.45 1.19
N LEU A 110 13.19 -5.00 2.41
CA LEU A 110 14.53 -4.94 2.99
C LEU A 110 15.17 -6.33 3.04
N ARG A 111 14.40 -7.35 3.42
CA ARG A 111 14.89 -8.74 3.44
C ARG A 111 15.20 -9.24 2.03
N LEU A 112 14.32 -9.01 1.06
CA LEU A 112 14.57 -9.40 -0.33
C LEU A 112 15.82 -8.72 -0.88
N ILE A 113 15.96 -7.41 -0.69
CA ILE A 113 17.11 -6.61 -1.14
C ILE A 113 18.40 -7.14 -0.49
N GLY A 114 18.39 -7.43 0.81
CA GLY A 114 19.52 -7.99 1.52
C GLY A 114 19.94 -9.37 0.99
N GLN A 115 18.98 -10.22 0.62
CA GLN A 115 19.25 -11.55 0.06
C GLN A 115 19.85 -11.50 -1.35
N VAL A 116 19.44 -10.56 -2.18
CA VAL A 116 19.97 -10.39 -3.54
C VAL A 116 21.22 -9.52 -3.59
N GLY A 117 21.59 -8.87 -2.48
CA GLY A 117 22.78 -8.02 -2.36
C GLY A 117 22.70 -6.74 -3.21
N TRP A 118 21.51 -6.14 -3.34
CA TRP A 118 21.31 -4.95 -4.14
C TRP A 118 21.38 -3.67 -3.32
N GLU A 119 21.90 -2.65 -3.98
CA GLU A 119 21.82 -1.25 -3.55
C GLU A 119 21.21 -0.46 -4.70
N GLY A 120 20.51 0.63 -4.39
CA GLY A 120 19.89 1.47 -5.40
C GLY A 120 19.74 2.90 -4.92
N GLU A 121 19.53 3.79 -5.86
CA GLU A 121 19.24 5.20 -5.63
C GLU A 121 17.73 5.39 -5.40
N ARG A 122 17.39 6.46 -4.69
CA ARG A 122 15.99 6.89 -4.54
C ARG A 122 15.50 7.44 -5.87
N ASP A 123 14.23 7.19 -6.16
CA ASP A 123 13.54 7.78 -7.30
C ASP A 123 13.06 9.19 -6.90
N PRO A 124 13.58 10.26 -7.52
CA PRO A 124 13.22 11.63 -7.14
C PRO A 124 11.74 11.96 -7.43
N TYR A 125 11.12 11.25 -8.38
CA TYR A 125 9.70 11.43 -8.65
C TYR A 125 8.83 10.89 -7.50
N LEU A 126 9.19 9.72 -6.95
CA LEU A 126 8.52 9.20 -5.75
C LEU A 126 8.75 10.09 -4.53
N ASP A 127 9.92 10.71 -4.39
CA ASP A 127 10.17 11.69 -3.33
C ASP A 127 9.25 12.90 -3.47
N GLN A 128 9.08 13.42 -4.68
CA GLN A 128 8.18 14.54 -4.95
C GLN A 128 6.71 14.17 -4.66
N LEU A 129 6.29 12.99 -5.07
CA LEU A 129 4.94 12.47 -4.82
C LEU A 129 4.69 12.32 -3.31
N ALA A 130 5.63 11.70 -2.58
CA ALA A 130 5.57 11.54 -1.14
C ALA A 130 5.43 12.89 -0.41
N HIS A 131 6.25 13.86 -0.80
CA HIS A 131 6.20 15.21 -0.24
C HIS A 131 4.82 15.85 -0.41
N MET A 132 4.24 15.78 -1.60
CA MET A 132 2.91 16.32 -1.88
C MET A 132 1.82 15.68 -1.00
N PHE A 133 1.89 14.37 -0.76
CA PHE A 133 0.90 13.66 0.07
C PHE A 133 1.07 13.98 1.55
N LEU A 134 2.32 13.96 2.03
CA LEU A 134 2.63 14.22 3.44
C LEU A 134 2.28 15.65 3.87
N GLU A 135 2.37 16.61 2.96
CA GLU A 135 2.04 18.01 3.21
C GLU A 135 0.56 18.36 3.03
N ALA A 136 -0.28 17.43 2.60
CA ALA A 136 -1.73 17.67 2.57
C ALA A 136 -2.23 18.08 3.97
N ASP A 137 -3.02 19.13 4.07
CA ASP A 137 -3.46 19.68 5.36
C ASP A 137 -4.72 18.99 5.89
N LEU A 138 -5.63 18.58 4.99
CA LEU A 138 -6.92 18.01 5.35
C LEU A 138 -6.84 16.49 5.50
N LEU A 139 -7.54 15.95 6.49
CA LEU A 139 -7.68 14.51 6.68
C LEU A 139 -8.29 13.84 5.45
N GLU A 140 -9.36 14.43 4.91
CA GLU A 140 -10.05 13.97 3.70
C GLU A 140 -9.08 13.93 2.51
N GLU A 141 -8.24 14.95 2.33
CA GLU A 141 -7.24 14.97 1.27
C GLU A 141 -6.20 13.87 1.45
N LYS A 142 -5.72 13.64 2.68
CA LYS A 142 -4.79 12.55 2.99
C LYS A 142 -5.40 11.17 2.71
N VAL A 143 -6.64 10.92 3.13
CA VAL A 143 -7.36 9.66 2.87
C VAL A 143 -7.55 9.46 1.37
N PHE A 144 -7.99 10.51 0.67
CA PHE A 144 -8.17 10.47 -0.78
C PHE A 144 -6.87 10.14 -1.51
N LEU A 145 -5.80 10.91 -1.26
CA LEU A 145 -4.52 10.76 -1.96
C LEU A 145 -3.90 9.38 -1.70
N MET A 146 -3.84 8.95 -0.45
CA MET A 146 -3.20 7.68 -0.09
C MET A 146 -4.08 6.49 -0.43
N GLN A 147 -5.26 6.38 0.18
CA GLN A 147 -6.02 5.15 0.14
C GLN A 147 -6.95 5.04 -1.08
N VAL A 148 -7.57 6.16 -1.50
CA VAL A 148 -8.49 6.11 -2.64
C VAL A 148 -7.72 6.12 -3.95
N PHE A 149 -6.68 6.92 -4.05
CA PHE A 149 -5.95 7.14 -5.29
C PHE A 149 -4.70 6.25 -5.40
N PHE A 150 -3.71 6.41 -4.51
CA PHE A 150 -2.42 5.72 -4.61
C PHE A 150 -2.56 4.20 -4.49
N GLU A 151 -3.25 3.70 -3.47
CA GLU A 151 -3.50 2.26 -3.29
C GLU A 151 -4.22 1.65 -4.51
N ARG A 152 -5.15 2.38 -5.11
CA ARG A 152 -5.84 1.92 -6.31
C ARG A 152 -4.91 1.73 -7.50
N LEU A 153 -3.84 2.52 -7.58
CA LEU A 153 -2.84 2.41 -8.65
C LEU A 153 -1.80 1.32 -8.36
N ILE A 154 -1.43 1.13 -7.09
CA ILE A 154 -0.37 0.19 -6.73
C ILE A 154 -0.83 -1.28 -6.84
N ILE A 155 -2.09 -1.59 -6.53
CA ILE A 155 -2.64 -2.95 -6.62
C ILE A 155 -2.41 -3.61 -7.99
N PRO A 156 -2.78 -3.00 -9.14
CA PRO A 156 -2.49 -3.58 -10.45
C PRO A 156 -0.99 -3.67 -10.74
N ARG A 157 -0.17 -2.74 -10.20
CA ARG A 157 1.29 -2.80 -10.33
C ARG A 157 1.85 -4.05 -9.66
N PHE A 158 1.46 -4.35 -8.41
CA PHE A 158 1.86 -5.59 -7.74
C PHE A 158 1.42 -6.83 -8.50
N ARG A 159 0.23 -6.86 -9.04
CA ARG A 159 -0.26 -7.97 -9.87
C ARG A 159 0.57 -8.16 -11.13
N LEU A 160 1.00 -7.08 -11.77
CA LEU A 160 1.88 -7.14 -12.95
C LEU A 160 3.29 -7.63 -12.59
N ILE A 161 3.84 -7.17 -11.45
CA ILE A 161 5.14 -7.65 -10.94
C ILE A 161 5.04 -9.15 -10.63
N ALA A 162 4.02 -9.60 -9.91
CA ALA A 162 3.77 -11.00 -9.61
C ALA A 162 3.67 -11.86 -10.88
N LEU A 163 2.90 -11.37 -11.88
CA LEU A 163 2.79 -12.05 -13.18
C LEU A 163 4.13 -12.19 -13.90
N GLY A 164 4.98 -11.17 -13.83
CA GLY A 164 6.31 -11.14 -14.44
C GLY A 164 7.36 -11.93 -13.67
N SER A 165 7.10 -12.27 -12.39
CA SER A 165 8.04 -12.93 -11.48
C SER A 165 7.58 -14.31 -10.99
N ARG A 166 6.78 -15.01 -11.78
CA ARG A 166 6.19 -16.31 -11.41
C ARG A 166 7.23 -17.32 -10.93
N GLY A 167 6.90 -18.01 -9.85
CA GLY A 167 7.74 -19.04 -9.23
C GLY A 167 8.90 -18.49 -8.40
N THR A 168 8.81 -17.23 -7.97
CA THR A 168 9.85 -16.58 -7.17
C THR A 168 9.32 -15.97 -5.87
N ILE A 169 10.21 -15.63 -4.95
CA ILE A 169 9.91 -14.89 -3.72
C ILE A 169 9.20 -13.55 -4.04
N LEU A 170 9.63 -12.88 -5.11
CA LEU A 170 9.02 -11.61 -5.54
C LEU A 170 7.54 -11.77 -5.91
N GLU A 171 7.16 -12.89 -6.54
CA GLU A 171 5.73 -13.19 -6.79
C GLU A 171 4.95 -13.33 -5.49
N ASP A 172 5.48 -14.10 -4.51
CA ASP A 172 4.79 -14.33 -3.23
C ASP A 172 4.59 -13.03 -2.46
N ILE A 173 5.64 -12.21 -2.33
CA ILE A 173 5.56 -10.89 -1.70
C ILE A 173 4.49 -10.04 -2.38
N CYS A 174 4.57 -9.82 -3.69
CA CYS A 174 3.63 -8.96 -4.41
C CYS A 174 2.17 -9.43 -4.34
N ASN A 175 1.93 -10.73 -4.26
CA ASN A 175 0.57 -11.26 -4.08
C ASN A 175 0.01 -10.94 -2.69
N ARG A 176 0.84 -10.98 -1.64
CA ARG A 176 0.44 -10.61 -0.27
C ARG A 176 0.17 -9.12 -0.17
N LEU A 177 1.09 -8.29 -0.64
CA LEU A 177 0.94 -6.83 -0.65
C LEU A 177 -0.33 -6.40 -1.41
N ALA A 178 -0.60 -6.98 -2.58
CA ALA A 178 -1.81 -6.65 -3.35
C ALA A 178 -3.12 -6.99 -2.61
N ILE A 179 -3.12 -7.91 -1.64
CA ILE A 179 -4.26 -8.21 -0.78
C ILE A 179 -4.40 -7.13 0.29
N ASP A 180 -3.30 -6.80 0.98
CA ASP A 180 -3.28 -5.78 2.02
C ASP A 180 -3.70 -4.42 1.46
N ASP A 181 -3.13 -3.97 0.34
CA ASP A 181 -3.48 -2.72 -0.34
C ASP A 181 -4.95 -2.71 -0.82
N GLY A 182 -5.49 -3.89 -1.18
CA GLY A 182 -6.91 -4.03 -1.46
C GLY A 182 -7.79 -3.73 -0.24
N ILE A 183 -7.33 -4.07 0.95
CA ILE A 183 -7.96 -3.75 2.23
C ILE A 183 -7.79 -2.26 2.55
N HIS A 184 -6.58 -1.72 2.33
CA HIS A 184 -6.27 -0.29 2.51
C HIS A 184 -7.16 0.58 1.63
N HIS A 185 -7.26 0.28 0.34
CA HIS A 185 -8.15 0.98 -0.59
C HIS A 185 -9.62 0.88 -0.18
N GLY A 186 -10.09 -0.33 0.18
CA GLY A 186 -11.48 -0.55 0.58
C GLY A 186 -11.86 0.23 1.84
N SER A 187 -10.96 0.27 2.83
CA SER A 187 -11.15 1.07 4.05
C SER A 187 -11.15 2.56 3.76
N GLY A 188 -10.22 3.03 2.91
CA GLY A 188 -10.18 4.42 2.48
C GLY A 188 -11.49 4.86 1.84
N MET A 189 -12.04 4.05 0.92
CA MET A 189 -13.34 4.31 0.31
C MET A 189 -14.49 4.37 1.33
N ALA A 190 -14.43 3.53 2.37
CA ALA A 190 -15.44 3.51 3.42
C ALA A 190 -15.33 4.75 4.33
N TYR A 191 -14.11 5.11 4.73
CA TYR A 191 -13.90 6.25 5.61
C TYR A 191 -14.08 7.58 4.90
N GLU A 192 -13.60 7.73 3.68
CA GLU A 192 -13.81 8.92 2.86
C GLU A 192 -15.31 9.25 2.68
N ARG A 193 -16.15 8.23 2.54
CA ARG A 193 -17.60 8.41 2.50
C ARG A 193 -18.11 9.06 3.78
N VAL A 194 -17.68 8.60 4.95
CA VAL A 194 -18.07 9.17 6.25
C VAL A 194 -17.61 10.62 6.35
N LEU A 195 -16.36 10.90 6.02
CA LEU A 195 -15.80 12.25 6.04
C LEU A 195 -16.58 13.19 5.12
N LEU A 196 -16.87 12.76 3.89
CA LEU A 196 -17.59 13.55 2.90
C LEU A 196 -19.07 13.81 3.25
N GLU A 197 -19.72 12.93 4.00
CA GLU A 197 -21.08 13.16 4.50
C GLU A 197 -21.12 14.37 5.46
N HIS A 198 -20.04 14.60 6.22
CA HIS A 198 -19.91 15.70 7.17
C HIS A 198 -19.15 16.92 6.64
N ALA A 199 -18.44 16.77 5.50
CA ALA A 199 -17.63 17.82 4.92
C ALA A 199 -18.48 18.96 4.34
N ASP A 200 -18.03 20.19 4.54
CA ASP A 200 -18.63 21.37 3.92
C ASP A 200 -18.27 21.47 2.42
N ARG A 201 -18.85 22.49 1.75
CA ARG A 201 -18.59 22.73 0.32
C ARG A 201 -17.14 23.15 0.06
N GLY A 202 -16.51 23.84 1.00
CA GLY A 202 -15.11 24.27 0.89
C GLY A 202 -14.17 23.07 0.82
N THR A 203 -14.30 22.14 1.79
CA THR A 203 -13.57 20.89 1.85
C THR A 203 -13.75 20.06 0.58
N LYS A 204 -15.00 19.92 0.10
CA LYS A 204 -15.28 19.18 -1.15
C LYS A 204 -14.60 19.79 -2.39
N ASN A 205 -14.55 21.13 -2.46
CA ASN A 205 -13.85 21.82 -3.55
C ASN A 205 -12.34 21.61 -3.45
N GLN A 206 -11.74 21.63 -2.25
CA GLN A 206 -10.31 21.36 -2.06
C GLN A 206 -9.94 19.94 -2.51
N LEU A 207 -10.78 18.93 -2.26
CA LEU A 207 -10.56 17.57 -2.76
C LEU A 207 -10.62 17.49 -4.29
N ILE A 208 -11.54 18.21 -4.93
CA ILE A 208 -11.59 18.29 -6.40
C ILE A 208 -10.30 18.94 -6.94
N ASP A 209 -9.81 19.98 -6.29
CA ASP A 209 -8.57 20.63 -6.67
C ASP A 209 -7.35 19.74 -6.45
N ALA A 210 -7.33 18.95 -5.36
CA ALA A 210 -6.30 17.93 -5.12
C ALA A 210 -6.29 16.86 -6.22
N ALA A 211 -7.47 16.32 -6.55
CA ALA A 211 -7.60 15.36 -7.65
C ALA A 211 -7.12 15.91 -9.00
N ASN A 212 -7.47 17.17 -9.29
CA ASN A 212 -7.04 17.84 -10.52
C ASN A 212 -5.52 18.09 -10.57
N ARG A 213 -4.86 18.33 -9.42
CA ARG A 213 -3.39 18.44 -9.37
C ARG A 213 -2.70 17.11 -9.65
N MET A 214 -3.33 15.98 -9.29
CA MET A 214 -2.77 14.65 -9.53
C MET A 214 -2.85 14.20 -10.99
N LEU A 215 -3.90 14.60 -11.73
CA LEU A 215 -4.14 14.15 -13.09
C LEU A 215 -3.02 14.46 -14.10
N PRO A 216 -2.31 15.61 -14.06
CA PRO A 216 -1.22 15.89 -14.97
C PRO A 216 0.04 15.05 -14.75
N GLU A 217 0.18 14.44 -13.56
CA GLU A 217 1.36 13.66 -13.16
C GLU A 217 1.27 12.19 -13.59
N PHE A 218 0.14 11.76 -14.15
CA PHE A 218 -0.15 10.41 -14.65
C PHE A 218 -0.57 10.41 -16.10
#